data_b6c6c2b6c8461fdb7fb2b2bffce96a51
#
_entry.id   b6c6c2b6c8461fdb7fb2b2bffce96a51
#
_cell.length_a   1.000
_cell.length_b   1.000
_cell.length_c   1.000
_cell.angle_alpha   90.00
_cell.angle_beta   90.00
_cell.angle_gamma   90.00
#
_symmetry.space_group_name_H-M   'P 1'
#
loop_
_entity.id
_entity.type
_entity.pdbx_description
1 polymer ?
#
loop_
_entity_poly.entity_id
_entity_poly.type
_entity_poly.pdbx_seq_one_letter_code
_entity_poly.pdbx_strand_id
1 'polypeptide(L)'
;LYRGIVPVSAGVQTLGGKLRIHSDASALFDLNTGFSSSVSASAISPGSGQQYQGNVFYKSGQAFVSGAFTHQQRDEQESGDNSVIPNSHYQRNGGKFRAGYEWGNHQVDVSYQQLNTNESGTPALAMDIGFIDAAWYRLGYRYNANDREFFTLSWFGNSNQHAMDNFSQRMVMSADMARENNADAIAQGVDATYVMPFYKGDLKLGANLHHSRNNSTITNPNNGMFFVDNFTNVEKDTASVYAEWQRDKASFSTTIGTRYTRVDMDAGLAGSNMVMMNPAIASLVDDFNAAERSKSYNMLDIAASTRYHASDNVDVVLGVSQKNRAPTYFERYTWLPLGISGGMADGFNYIGNLALDNETARQIDVGIDYRFKSWSVSPRLFYQDIEDYITGSPSTNMAANMVSTMMAGTTPFQWTNTDAVIKGADLTVSGNVFDNVKLNAVASVQHGNRDDIDDALFRIAPEQLITTIQWDTQLLDVPMALQLTSELAGAQNHVSALQSENTTAGYGLVHITGLFTLIDNAQSNLQVTATVHNLFDKHYAPHTAGINRVMNTDVAVGERVPAAGREWHLSLSYRF
;
A
#
# COMPACT_ATOMS: atom_id res chain seq x y z
N LEU A 1 -8.25 0.83 -9.74
CA LEU A 1 -8.37 -0.33 -8.86
C LEU A 1 -8.76 -1.55 -9.68
N TYR A 2 -7.96 -2.62 -9.60
CA TYR A 2 -8.30 -3.93 -10.16
C TYR A 2 -8.85 -4.81 -9.05
N ARG A 3 -10.06 -5.30 -9.23
CA ARG A 3 -10.75 -6.25 -8.36
C ARG A 3 -10.71 -7.62 -9.03
N GLY A 4 -10.28 -8.66 -8.32
CA GLY A 4 -10.12 -9.99 -8.90
C GLY A 4 -8.90 -10.11 -9.82
N ILE A 5 -9.07 -10.70 -11.00
CA ILE A 5 -7.95 -10.98 -11.90
C ILE A 5 -7.31 -9.70 -12.43
N VAL A 6 -6.06 -9.48 -12.05
CA VAL A 6 -5.26 -8.33 -12.47
C VAL A 6 -4.65 -8.60 -13.85
N PRO A 7 -4.86 -7.71 -14.86
CA PRO A 7 -4.22 -7.84 -16.17
C PRO A 7 -2.70 -7.89 -16.06
N VAL A 8 -2.02 -8.64 -16.93
CA VAL A 8 -0.56 -8.77 -16.88
C VAL A 8 0.15 -7.45 -17.17
N SER A 9 -0.47 -6.55 -17.92
CA SER A 9 0.06 -5.20 -18.19
C SER A 9 0.04 -4.27 -16.97
N ALA A 10 -0.69 -4.61 -15.90
CA ALA A 10 -0.77 -3.78 -14.70
C ALA A 10 0.49 -3.81 -13.83
N GLY A 11 1.41 -4.74 -14.08
CA GLY A 11 2.72 -4.83 -13.41
C GLY A 11 3.03 -6.22 -12.86
N VAL A 12 4.15 -6.32 -12.17
CA VAL A 12 4.68 -7.56 -11.58
C VAL A 12 4.16 -7.76 -10.14
N GLN A 13 4.27 -8.99 -9.63
CA GLN A 13 4.05 -9.34 -8.21
C GLN A 13 2.64 -8.99 -7.69
N THR A 14 1.62 -9.33 -8.47
CA THR A 14 0.20 -9.02 -8.17
C THR A 14 -0.57 -10.30 -7.86
N LEU A 15 -0.48 -10.82 -6.64
CA LEU A 15 -1.19 -12.06 -6.25
C LEU A 15 -2.67 -11.83 -5.99
N GLY A 16 -3.07 -10.66 -5.46
CA GLY A 16 -4.46 -10.27 -5.22
C GLY A 16 -4.89 -9.11 -6.13
N GLY A 17 -5.83 -8.31 -5.67
CA GLY A 17 -6.20 -7.06 -6.34
C GLY A 17 -5.04 -6.05 -6.41
N LYS A 18 -5.16 -5.05 -7.28
CA LYS A 18 -4.14 -4.00 -7.43
C LYS A 18 -4.74 -2.60 -7.48
N LEU A 19 -4.17 -1.71 -6.70
CA LEU A 19 -4.33 -0.27 -6.87
C LEU A 19 -3.16 0.26 -7.72
N ARG A 20 -3.47 0.81 -8.88
CA ARG A 20 -2.48 1.49 -9.73
C ARG A 20 -2.77 2.98 -9.79
N ILE A 21 -1.83 3.79 -9.36
CA ILE A 21 -1.90 5.25 -9.46
C ILE A 21 -1.03 5.65 -10.66
N HIS A 22 -1.66 6.22 -11.68
CA HIS A 22 -0.95 6.75 -12.84
C HIS A 22 -0.55 8.19 -12.58
N SER A 23 0.70 8.50 -12.82
CA SER A 23 1.25 9.86 -12.75
C SER A 23 1.79 10.35 -14.10
N ASP A 24 1.38 9.70 -15.21
CA ASP A 24 1.71 10.22 -16.54
C ASP A 24 1.00 11.55 -16.82
N ALA A 25 1.47 12.29 -17.80
CA ALA A 25 0.98 13.62 -18.13
C ALA A 25 -0.06 13.63 -19.26
N SER A 26 -0.47 12.44 -19.78
CA SER A 26 -1.33 12.37 -20.97
C SER A 26 -2.60 13.19 -20.82
N ALA A 27 -3.30 13.07 -19.69
CA ALA A 27 -4.51 13.85 -19.43
C ALA A 27 -4.27 15.36 -19.31
N LEU A 28 -3.05 15.80 -18.99
CA LEU A 28 -2.74 17.24 -18.90
C LEU A 28 -2.56 17.88 -20.28
N PHE A 29 -2.19 17.10 -21.29
CA PHE A 29 -2.15 17.57 -22.68
C PHE A 29 -3.54 17.82 -23.26
N ASP A 30 -4.56 17.14 -22.74
CA ASP A 30 -5.96 17.28 -23.20
C ASP A 30 -6.70 18.46 -22.53
N LEU A 31 -6.11 19.08 -21.49
CA LEU A 31 -6.71 20.24 -20.83
C LEU A 31 -6.70 21.48 -21.74
N ASN A 32 -7.69 22.35 -21.52
CA ASN A 32 -7.79 23.63 -22.24
C ASN A 32 -6.59 24.54 -21.94
N THR A 33 -6.22 25.36 -22.93
CA THR A 33 -5.27 26.45 -22.75
C THR A 33 -5.79 27.44 -21.70
N GLY A 34 -4.93 27.88 -20.80
CA GLY A 34 -5.27 28.81 -19.74
C GLY A 34 -4.59 28.47 -18.42
N PHE A 35 -5.01 29.19 -17.40
CA PHE A 35 -4.57 29.02 -16.01
C PHE A 35 -5.68 28.37 -15.19
N SER A 36 -5.33 27.44 -14.31
CA SER A 36 -6.20 26.96 -13.25
C SER A 36 -5.40 26.71 -11.98
N SER A 37 -6.03 26.94 -10.85
CA SER A 37 -5.41 26.74 -9.55
C SER A 37 -6.43 26.25 -8.54
N SER A 38 -5.96 25.53 -7.53
CA SER A 38 -6.76 25.24 -6.35
C SER A 38 -5.95 25.30 -5.08
N VAL A 39 -6.62 25.70 -4.00
CA VAL A 39 -6.07 25.68 -2.64
C VAL A 39 -7.07 24.98 -1.72
N SER A 40 -6.56 24.24 -0.76
CA SER A 40 -7.39 23.67 0.30
C SER A 40 -6.69 23.77 1.64
N ALA A 41 -7.50 23.95 2.69
CA ALA A 41 -7.08 23.94 4.08
C ALA A 41 -8.03 23.06 4.87
N SER A 42 -7.48 22.22 5.76
CA SER A 42 -8.26 21.34 6.62
C SER A 42 -7.76 21.42 8.05
N ALA A 43 -8.70 21.32 9.00
CA ALA A 43 -8.44 21.18 10.42
C ALA A 43 -9.04 19.85 10.92
N ILE A 44 -8.33 19.18 11.82
CA ILE A 44 -8.71 17.87 12.39
C ILE A 44 -8.61 17.98 13.90
N SER A 45 -9.63 17.52 14.64
CA SER A 45 -9.66 17.50 16.09
C SER A 45 -10.22 16.15 16.58
N PRO A 46 -9.70 15.54 17.65
CA PRO A 46 -8.56 15.96 18.46
C PRO A 46 -7.20 15.83 17.74
N GLY A 47 -6.11 16.26 18.41
CA GLY A 47 -4.75 16.15 17.88
C GLY A 47 -4.32 17.33 17.01
N SER A 48 -5.05 18.47 17.05
CA SER A 48 -4.67 19.74 16.39
C SER A 48 -4.19 19.59 14.95
N GLY A 49 -4.76 18.60 14.22
CA GLY A 49 -4.34 18.26 12.86
C GLY A 49 -4.62 19.40 11.88
N GLN A 50 -3.65 19.64 11.00
CA GLN A 50 -3.73 20.66 9.97
C GLN A 50 -3.22 20.10 8.65
N GLN A 51 -3.91 20.45 7.57
CA GLN A 51 -3.48 20.10 6.22
C GLN A 51 -3.68 21.28 5.28
N TYR A 52 -2.67 21.61 4.52
CA TYR A 52 -2.71 22.63 3.48
C TYR A 52 -2.24 22.03 2.18
N GLN A 53 -2.97 22.30 1.10
CA GLN A 53 -2.62 21.86 -0.24
C GLN A 53 -2.83 23.02 -1.22
N GLY A 54 -1.97 23.10 -2.23
CA GLY A 54 -2.14 24.03 -3.33
C GLY A 54 -1.62 23.41 -4.61
N ASN A 55 -2.29 23.69 -5.71
CA ASN A 55 -1.80 23.35 -7.02
C ASN A 55 -2.04 24.48 -8.02
N VAL A 56 -1.18 24.57 -9.00
CA VAL A 56 -1.27 25.50 -10.12
C VAL A 56 -1.01 24.73 -11.41
N PHE A 57 -1.76 25.07 -12.44
CA PHE A 57 -1.59 24.54 -13.78
C PHE A 57 -1.71 25.67 -14.79
N TYR A 58 -0.82 25.67 -15.77
CA TYR A 58 -0.85 26.61 -16.88
C TYR A 58 -0.53 25.88 -18.18
N LYS A 59 -1.39 26.04 -19.18
CA LYS A 59 -1.16 25.54 -20.54
C LYS A 59 -1.20 26.70 -21.54
N SER A 60 -0.21 26.75 -22.42
CA SER A 60 -0.16 27.70 -23.53
C SER A 60 0.27 26.98 -24.81
N GLY A 61 -0.64 26.93 -25.78
CA GLY A 61 -0.40 26.18 -27.01
C GLY A 61 -0.09 24.70 -26.73
N GLN A 62 1.10 24.28 -27.11
CA GLN A 62 1.58 22.91 -27.00
C GLN A 62 2.32 22.59 -25.68
N ALA A 63 2.53 23.57 -24.82
CA ALA A 63 3.25 23.42 -23.57
C ALA A 63 2.36 23.56 -22.35
N PHE A 64 2.65 22.78 -21.30
CA PHE A 64 2.06 23.00 -19.98
C PHE A 64 3.13 22.97 -18.89
N VAL A 65 2.82 23.63 -17.78
CA VAL A 65 3.54 23.50 -16.51
C VAL A 65 2.56 23.34 -15.38
N SER A 66 2.91 22.57 -14.36
CA SER A 66 2.13 22.45 -13.13
C SER A 66 3.02 22.35 -11.90
N GLY A 67 2.54 22.90 -10.79
CA GLY A 67 3.16 22.81 -9.49
C GLY A 67 2.12 22.43 -8.44
N ALA A 68 2.55 21.67 -7.43
CA ALA A 68 1.71 21.38 -6.27
C ALA A 68 2.55 21.38 -5.00
N PHE A 69 1.95 21.76 -3.89
CA PHE A 69 2.54 21.59 -2.57
C PHE A 69 1.52 20.97 -1.61
N THR A 70 2.03 20.33 -0.56
CA THR A 70 1.24 19.84 0.56
C THR A 70 2.01 20.02 1.85
N HIS A 71 1.28 20.38 2.90
CA HIS A 71 1.76 20.36 4.28
C HIS A 71 0.73 19.62 5.12
N GLN A 72 1.19 18.72 5.98
CA GLN A 72 0.35 17.96 6.90
C GLN A 72 1.06 17.84 8.23
N GLN A 73 0.35 18.14 9.31
CA GLN A 73 0.82 17.88 10.67
C GLN A 73 -0.34 17.46 11.55
N ARG A 74 -0.04 16.67 12.56
CA ARG A 74 -0.99 16.27 13.60
C ARG A 74 -0.24 15.88 14.86
N ASP A 75 -0.79 16.25 15.99
CA ASP A 75 -0.35 15.78 17.31
C ASP A 75 -0.91 14.37 17.58
N GLU A 76 -0.69 13.86 18.80
CA GLU A 76 -1.20 12.54 19.22
C GLU A 76 -2.71 12.41 19.04
N GLN A 77 -3.13 11.24 18.64
CA GLN A 77 -4.54 10.88 18.49
C GLN A 77 -5.07 10.29 19.81
N GLU A 78 -6.38 10.37 19.99
CA GLU A 78 -7.08 9.76 21.11
C GLU A 78 -8.02 8.66 20.63
N SER A 79 -8.15 7.58 21.38
CA SER A 79 -9.13 6.53 21.12
C SER A 79 -10.47 6.83 21.80
N GLY A 80 -11.52 6.02 21.54
CA GLY A 80 -12.86 6.30 22.03
C GLY A 80 -13.06 6.14 23.55
N ASP A 81 -12.05 5.71 24.30
CA ASP A 81 -12.01 5.72 25.77
C ASP A 81 -11.16 6.87 26.33
N ASN A 82 -10.77 7.83 25.47
CA ASN A 82 -9.88 8.97 25.72
C ASN A 82 -8.43 8.56 26.08
N SER A 83 -8.02 7.32 25.86
CA SER A 83 -6.61 6.96 25.95
C SER A 83 -5.85 7.56 24.77
N VAL A 84 -4.66 8.09 25.03
CA VAL A 84 -3.78 8.62 24.00
C VAL A 84 -3.17 7.47 23.21
N ILE A 85 -3.31 7.51 21.89
CA ILE A 85 -2.67 6.54 20.99
C ILE A 85 -1.18 6.94 20.91
N PRO A 86 -0.28 6.12 21.49
CA PRO A 86 1.11 6.52 21.65
C PRO A 86 1.80 6.73 20.30
N ASN A 87 2.65 7.73 20.21
CA ASN A 87 3.48 8.00 19.04
C ASN A 87 2.66 7.96 17.74
N SER A 88 1.51 8.65 17.72
CA SER A 88 0.62 8.74 16.55
C SER A 88 0.71 10.08 15.82
N HIS A 89 1.54 11.00 16.32
CA HIS A 89 1.81 12.30 15.68
C HIS A 89 2.59 12.15 14.37
N TYR A 90 2.45 13.15 13.50
CA TYR A 90 3.24 13.20 12.25
C TYR A 90 3.35 14.63 11.70
N GLN A 91 4.43 14.88 10.95
CA GLN A 91 4.61 16.09 10.15
C GLN A 91 5.21 15.76 8.78
N ARG A 92 4.56 16.25 7.73
CA ARG A 92 4.97 15.99 6.33
C ARG A 92 4.85 17.24 5.47
N ASN A 93 5.83 17.42 4.58
CA ASN A 93 5.86 18.47 3.58
C ASN A 93 6.15 17.86 2.22
N GLY A 94 5.44 18.29 1.19
CA GLY A 94 5.66 17.78 -0.15
C GLY A 94 5.55 18.85 -1.22
N GLY A 95 6.30 18.65 -2.30
CA GLY A 95 6.24 19.48 -3.48
C GLY A 95 6.27 18.61 -4.74
N LYS A 96 5.58 19.05 -5.79
CA LYS A 96 5.58 18.39 -7.09
C LYS A 96 5.65 19.44 -8.19
N PHE A 97 6.52 19.19 -9.14
CA PHE A 97 6.63 19.96 -10.39
C PHE A 97 6.42 19.03 -11.58
N ARG A 98 5.76 19.53 -12.62
CA ARG A 98 5.60 18.83 -13.88
C ARG A 98 5.58 19.82 -15.04
N ALA A 99 6.20 19.45 -16.15
CA ALA A 99 6.14 20.18 -17.41
C ALA A 99 6.00 19.19 -18.56
N GLY A 100 5.35 19.63 -19.65
CA GLY A 100 5.20 18.81 -20.84
C GLY A 100 5.12 19.67 -22.10
N TYR A 101 5.49 19.05 -23.22
CA TYR A 101 5.43 19.64 -24.54
C TYR A 101 4.95 18.62 -25.58
N GLU A 102 4.05 19.05 -26.46
CA GLU A 102 3.54 18.23 -27.56
C GLU A 102 3.84 18.87 -28.92
N TRP A 103 4.14 18.04 -29.90
CA TRP A 103 4.32 18.49 -31.31
C TRP A 103 3.91 17.38 -32.27
N GLY A 104 2.99 17.67 -33.15
CA GLY A 104 2.43 16.64 -34.04
C GLY A 104 1.88 15.46 -33.22
N ASN A 105 2.43 14.29 -33.45
CA ASN A 105 2.01 13.05 -32.76
C ASN A 105 2.87 12.71 -31.53
N HIS A 106 3.76 13.60 -31.10
CA HIS A 106 4.73 13.37 -30.05
C HIS A 106 4.37 14.15 -28.79
N GLN A 107 4.55 13.54 -27.63
CA GLN A 107 4.42 14.15 -26.31
C GLN A 107 5.64 13.80 -25.45
N VAL A 108 6.20 14.77 -24.76
CA VAL A 108 7.27 14.60 -23.76
C VAL A 108 6.83 15.26 -22.46
N ASP A 109 7.03 14.58 -21.33
CA ASP A 109 6.80 15.16 -20.02
C ASP A 109 7.95 14.84 -19.05
N VAL A 110 8.19 15.77 -18.13
CA VAL A 110 9.10 15.60 -16.99
C VAL A 110 8.34 15.88 -15.70
N SER A 111 8.59 15.09 -14.68
CA SER A 111 8.08 15.35 -13.34
C SER A 111 9.13 15.12 -12.27
N TYR A 112 9.09 15.95 -11.25
CA TYR A 112 9.85 15.84 -10.01
C TYR A 112 8.89 15.98 -8.83
N GLN A 113 9.03 15.12 -7.83
CA GLN A 113 8.28 15.20 -6.59
C GLN A 113 9.22 14.96 -5.41
N GLN A 114 9.05 15.71 -4.35
CA GLN A 114 9.74 15.52 -3.08
C GLN A 114 8.72 15.41 -1.96
N LEU A 115 8.99 14.54 -0.99
CA LEU A 115 8.24 14.41 0.24
C LEU A 115 9.22 14.30 1.40
N ASN A 116 9.11 15.21 2.34
CA ASN A 116 9.87 15.22 3.58
C ASN A 116 8.92 14.90 4.74
N THR A 117 9.22 13.87 5.51
CA THR A 117 8.56 13.56 6.78
C THR A 117 9.56 13.89 7.88
N ASN A 118 9.15 14.72 8.81
CA ASN A 118 9.92 15.01 10.00
C ASN A 118 9.52 14.03 11.12
N GLU A 119 9.90 14.31 12.35
CA GLU A 119 9.54 13.50 13.51
C GLU A 119 8.09 13.00 13.43
N SER A 120 7.96 11.68 13.37
CA SER A 120 6.66 11.00 13.28
C SER A 120 6.70 9.69 14.03
N GLY A 121 5.69 9.47 14.83
CA GLY A 121 5.60 8.28 15.66
C GLY A 121 5.22 7.03 14.88
N THR A 122 5.66 5.88 15.37
CA THR A 122 5.35 4.55 14.83
C THR A 122 5.16 3.55 15.97
N PRO A 123 4.01 3.55 16.65
CA PRO A 123 3.82 2.81 17.91
C PRO A 123 4.04 1.30 17.80
N ALA A 124 3.81 0.73 16.63
CA ALA A 124 3.96 -0.70 16.38
C ALA A 124 5.38 -1.12 15.97
N LEU A 125 6.31 -0.19 15.80
CA LEU A 125 7.71 -0.49 15.49
C LEU A 125 8.60 -0.21 16.70
N ALA A 126 9.82 -0.75 16.68
CA ALA A 126 10.77 -0.56 17.77
C ALA A 126 11.43 0.83 17.80
N MET A 127 11.27 1.61 16.75
CA MET A 127 11.84 2.94 16.56
C MET A 127 10.80 3.87 15.95
N ASP A 128 10.92 5.17 16.19
CA ASP A 128 10.13 6.21 15.53
C ASP A 128 10.92 6.88 14.41
N ILE A 129 10.22 7.56 13.53
CA ILE A 129 10.81 8.25 12.38
C ILE A 129 11.41 9.58 12.88
N GLY A 130 12.73 9.72 12.77
CA GLY A 130 13.41 11.00 12.92
C GLY A 130 13.22 11.88 11.69
N PHE A 131 13.50 11.33 10.51
CA PHE A 131 13.17 11.95 9.21
C PHE A 131 13.05 10.93 8.09
N ILE A 132 12.31 11.30 7.04
CA ILE A 132 12.31 10.64 5.73
C ILE A 132 12.41 11.71 4.66
N ASP A 133 13.45 11.66 3.83
CA ASP A 133 13.63 12.49 2.64
C ASP A 133 13.47 11.61 1.40
N ALA A 134 12.36 11.77 0.69
CA ALA A 134 12.05 10.99 -0.48
C ALA A 134 11.87 11.87 -1.72
N ALA A 135 12.50 11.51 -2.82
CA ALA A 135 12.37 12.18 -4.09
C ALA A 135 12.05 11.20 -5.21
N TRP A 136 11.19 11.60 -6.14
CA TRP A 136 10.81 10.86 -7.33
C TRP A 136 11.00 11.73 -8.56
N TYR A 137 11.50 11.14 -9.63
CA TYR A 137 11.67 11.80 -10.92
C TYR A 137 11.23 10.87 -12.03
N ARG A 138 10.69 11.48 -13.10
CA ARG A 138 10.22 10.75 -14.29
C ARG A 138 10.44 11.60 -15.53
N LEU A 139 10.86 10.93 -16.60
CA LEU A 139 10.83 11.43 -17.98
C LEU A 139 9.92 10.49 -18.78
N GLY A 140 8.89 11.06 -19.39
CA GLY A 140 7.93 10.32 -20.22
C GLY A 140 8.00 10.77 -21.67
N TYR A 141 7.86 9.82 -22.57
CA TYR A 141 7.68 10.04 -24.00
C TYR A 141 6.51 9.22 -24.51
N ARG A 142 5.69 9.83 -25.35
CA ARG A 142 4.59 9.17 -26.05
C ARG A 142 4.56 9.56 -27.51
N TYR A 143 4.37 8.57 -28.39
CA TYR A 143 4.11 8.74 -29.81
C TYR A 143 2.73 8.16 -30.13
N ASN A 144 1.82 8.95 -30.70
CA ASN A 144 0.48 8.54 -31.11
C ASN A 144 0.46 8.42 -32.63
N ALA A 145 0.53 7.22 -33.17
CA ALA A 145 0.36 7.00 -34.61
C ALA A 145 -1.09 7.30 -35.03
N ASN A 146 -2.05 6.90 -34.20
CA ASN A 146 -3.48 7.21 -34.28
C ASN A 146 -4.14 6.93 -32.92
N ASP A 147 -5.48 7.05 -32.81
CA ASP A 147 -6.25 6.87 -31.55
C ASP A 147 -6.11 5.47 -30.93
N ARG A 148 -5.75 4.45 -31.71
CA ARG A 148 -5.64 3.06 -31.25
C ARG A 148 -4.21 2.53 -31.30
N GLU A 149 -3.28 3.28 -31.85
CA GLU A 149 -1.89 2.86 -32.02
C GLU A 149 -0.95 3.90 -31.43
N PHE A 150 -0.23 3.51 -30.38
CA PHE A 150 0.70 4.39 -29.70
C PHE A 150 1.85 3.63 -29.06
N PHE A 151 2.96 4.33 -28.87
CA PHE A 151 4.12 3.88 -28.13
C PHE A 151 4.34 4.80 -26.93
N THR A 152 4.69 4.23 -25.77
CA THR A 152 5.13 4.97 -24.59
C THR A 152 6.46 4.46 -24.10
N LEU A 153 7.33 5.37 -23.68
CA LEU A 153 8.59 5.09 -23.01
C LEU A 153 8.67 5.99 -21.78
N SER A 154 8.99 5.43 -20.64
CA SER A 154 9.25 6.22 -19.44
C SER A 154 10.49 5.73 -18.72
N TRP A 155 11.35 6.67 -18.33
CA TRP A 155 12.39 6.46 -17.35
C TRP A 155 11.96 7.11 -16.04
N PHE A 156 12.19 6.44 -14.94
CA PHE A 156 11.83 6.93 -13.62
C PHE A 156 12.85 6.47 -12.59
N GLY A 157 12.89 7.19 -11.48
CA GLY A 157 13.66 6.79 -10.33
C GLY A 157 13.18 7.44 -9.06
N ASN A 158 13.64 6.89 -7.96
CA ASN A 158 13.47 7.48 -6.65
C ASN A 158 14.73 7.34 -5.80
N SER A 159 14.86 8.22 -4.83
CA SER A 159 15.79 8.08 -3.70
C SER A 159 15.01 8.29 -2.41
N ASN A 160 15.36 7.52 -1.40
CA ASN A 160 14.79 7.61 -0.07
C ASN A 160 15.92 7.49 0.96
N GLN A 161 16.09 8.52 1.77
CA GLN A 161 16.96 8.51 2.94
C GLN A 161 16.08 8.66 4.18
N HIS A 162 16.28 7.81 5.17
CA HIS A 162 15.56 7.96 6.42
C HIS A 162 16.40 7.56 7.63
N ALA A 163 16.12 8.20 8.75
CA ALA A 163 16.60 7.81 10.07
C ALA A 163 15.41 7.49 10.97
N MET A 164 15.56 6.42 11.73
CA MET A 164 14.64 6.04 12.81
C MET A 164 15.42 5.83 14.08
N ASP A 165 14.87 6.24 15.21
CA ASP A 165 15.50 6.02 16.50
C ASP A 165 14.51 5.59 17.60
N ASN A 166 15.04 5.08 18.71
CA ASN A 166 14.24 4.64 19.84
C ASN A 166 14.36 5.57 21.07
N PHE A 167 14.87 6.79 20.90
CA PHE A 167 15.19 7.66 22.04
C PHE A 167 14.73 9.10 21.91
N SER A 168 14.48 9.63 20.70
CA SER A 168 14.07 11.03 20.53
C SER A 168 12.59 11.26 20.89
N GLN A 169 11.73 10.28 20.58
CA GLN A 169 10.27 10.36 20.75
C GLN A 169 9.74 9.34 21.75
N ARG A 170 10.58 8.53 22.35
CA ARG A 170 10.24 7.53 23.37
C ARG A 170 11.33 7.41 24.42
N MET A 171 10.96 6.88 25.57
CA MET A 171 11.89 6.69 26.66
C MET A 171 12.77 5.45 26.41
N VAL A 172 14.09 5.59 26.60
CA VAL A 172 15.00 4.47 26.71
C VAL A 172 15.47 4.29 28.17
N MET A 173 15.68 3.05 28.61
CA MET A 173 16.08 2.75 29.97
C MET A 173 17.51 3.18 30.31
N SER A 174 18.39 3.25 29.33
CA SER A 174 19.76 3.75 29.49
C SER A 174 20.34 4.22 28.16
N ALA A 175 21.36 5.09 28.23
CA ALA A 175 22.08 5.59 27.04
C ALA A 175 22.71 4.44 26.19
N ASP A 176 23.09 3.33 26.84
CA ASP A 176 23.63 2.18 26.14
C ASP A 176 22.60 1.43 25.28
N MET A 177 21.30 1.66 25.52
CA MET A 177 20.20 1.07 24.75
C MET A 177 19.69 1.98 23.63
N ALA A 178 20.21 3.21 23.50
CA ALA A 178 19.88 4.10 22.41
C ALA A 178 20.32 3.50 21.05
N ARG A 179 19.44 3.50 20.08
CA ARG A 179 19.68 2.97 18.73
C ARG A 179 19.10 3.94 17.70
N GLU A 180 19.89 4.17 16.67
CA GLU A 180 19.51 4.92 15.49
C GLU A 180 19.78 4.07 14.25
N ASN A 181 18.78 3.88 13.42
CA ASN A 181 18.89 3.18 12.14
C ASN A 181 18.89 4.22 11.02
N ASN A 182 20.00 4.31 10.29
CA ASN A 182 20.14 5.12 9.10
C ASN A 182 20.01 4.21 7.87
N ALA A 183 19.07 4.53 6.98
CA ALA A 183 18.83 3.74 5.78
C ALA A 183 18.79 4.63 4.54
N ASP A 184 19.34 4.11 3.45
CA ASP A 184 19.22 4.67 2.11
C ASP A 184 18.71 3.64 1.11
N ALA A 185 17.80 4.06 0.27
CA ALA A 185 17.27 3.25 -0.81
C ALA A 185 17.21 4.05 -2.11
N ILE A 186 17.65 3.45 -3.19
CA ILE A 186 17.48 3.99 -4.54
C ILE A 186 16.77 2.97 -5.41
N ALA A 187 15.91 3.45 -6.31
CA ALA A 187 15.36 2.62 -7.37
C ALA A 187 15.28 3.42 -8.66
N GLN A 188 15.47 2.74 -9.79
CA GLN A 188 15.31 3.32 -11.11
C GLN A 188 14.80 2.28 -12.09
N GLY A 189 14.13 2.72 -13.15
CA GLY A 189 13.59 1.80 -14.12
C GLY A 189 13.24 2.46 -15.43
N VAL A 190 12.99 1.59 -16.41
CA VAL A 190 12.49 1.94 -17.73
C VAL A 190 11.29 1.07 -18.04
N ASP A 191 10.19 1.70 -18.43
CA ASP A 191 8.99 1.04 -18.92
C ASP A 191 8.74 1.44 -20.37
N ALA A 192 8.57 0.46 -21.24
CA ALA A 192 8.16 0.63 -22.64
C ALA A 192 6.86 -0.11 -22.89
N THR A 193 5.92 0.52 -23.58
CA THR A 193 4.65 -0.11 -23.99
C THR A 193 4.30 0.32 -25.41
N TYR A 194 3.92 -0.66 -26.23
CA TYR A 194 3.37 -0.44 -27.57
C TYR A 194 1.97 -1.05 -27.65
N VAL A 195 1.00 -0.26 -28.07
CA VAL A 195 -0.38 -0.68 -28.29
C VAL A 195 -0.67 -0.57 -29.78
N MET A 196 -1.27 -1.60 -30.36
CA MET A 196 -1.65 -1.63 -31.77
C MET A 196 -2.94 -2.42 -32.00
N PRO A 197 -3.74 -2.07 -33.03
CA PRO A 197 -4.86 -2.90 -33.47
C PRO A 197 -4.39 -4.29 -33.89
N PHE A 198 -5.00 -5.34 -33.34
CA PHE A 198 -4.68 -6.72 -33.68
C PHE A 198 -5.90 -7.62 -33.57
N TYR A 199 -6.20 -8.41 -34.59
CA TYR A 199 -7.25 -9.42 -34.65
C TYR A 199 -8.59 -8.98 -34.02
N LYS A 200 -9.14 -7.85 -34.52
CA LYS A 200 -10.42 -7.24 -34.06
C LYS A 200 -10.42 -6.79 -32.59
N GLY A 201 -9.26 -6.56 -32.01
CA GLY A 201 -9.00 -6.05 -30.68
C GLY A 201 -7.78 -5.18 -30.70
N ASP A 202 -7.17 -4.97 -29.53
CA ASP A 202 -5.94 -4.24 -29.33
C ASP A 202 -4.91 -5.17 -28.67
N LEU A 203 -3.71 -5.19 -29.19
CA LEU A 203 -2.56 -5.90 -28.61
C LEU A 203 -1.65 -4.88 -27.94
N LYS A 204 -1.35 -5.13 -26.67
CA LYS A 204 -0.40 -4.37 -25.87
C LYS A 204 0.84 -5.21 -25.61
N LEU A 205 1.97 -4.75 -26.09
CA LEU A 205 3.28 -5.33 -25.82
C LEU A 205 4.04 -4.42 -24.88
N GLY A 206 4.79 -4.97 -23.93
CA GLY A 206 5.59 -4.12 -23.05
C GLY A 206 6.80 -4.83 -22.48
N ALA A 207 7.75 -3.99 -22.05
CA ALA A 207 8.97 -4.39 -21.36
C ALA A 207 9.23 -3.45 -20.18
N ASN A 208 9.72 -4.00 -19.08
CA ASN A 208 10.04 -3.27 -17.87
C ASN A 208 11.43 -3.71 -17.37
N LEU A 209 12.26 -2.75 -17.00
CA LEU A 209 13.56 -2.97 -16.36
C LEU A 209 13.61 -2.11 -15.10
N HIS A 210 13.85 -2.73 -13.95
CA HIS A 210 13.94 -2.04 -12.66
C HIS A 210 15.18 -2.52 -11.91
N HIS A 211 15.90 -1.58 -11.31
CA HIS A 211 17.00 -1.82 -10.39
C HIS A 211 16.71 -1.12 -9.08
N SER A 212 16.93 -1.79 -7.95
CA SER A 212 16.88 -1.15 -6.63
C SER A 212 18.03 -1.62 -5.75
N ARG A 213 18.51 -0.73 -4.88
CA ARG A 213 19.52 -0.99 -3.87
C ARG A 213 19.09 -0.40 -2.53
N ASN A 214 19.27 -1.18 -1.46
CA ASN A 214 18.93 -0.79 -0.10
C ASN A 214 20.13 -1.01 0.82
N ASN A 215 20.39 -0.04 1.70
CA ASN A 215 21.36 -0.11 2.78
C ASN A 215 20.69 0.30 4.09
N SER A 216 21.15 -0.27 5.21
CA SER A 216 20.68 0.09 6.54
C SER A 216 21.73 -0.26 7.57
N THR A 217 22.14 0.71 8.37
CA THR A 217 23.11 0.54 9.47
C THR A 217 22.52 1.10 10.76
N ILE A 218 22.57 0.29 11.83
CA ILE A 218 22.11 0.67 13.16
C ILE A 218 23.32 1.04 14.02
N THR A 219 23.27 2.20 14.65
CA THR A 219 24.32 2.77 15.49
C THR A 219 23.80 3.09 16.90
N ASN A 220 24.69 3.47 17.80
CA ASN A 220 24.36 4.05 19.10
C ASN A 220 25.01 5.43 19.19
N PRO A 221 24.24 6.53 19.34
CA PRO A 221 24.80 7.87 19.39
C PRO A 221 25.72 8.12 20.62
N ASN A 222 25.57 7.30 21.67
CA ASN A 222 26.39 7.37 22.89
C ASN A 222 27.60 6.43 22.88
N ASN A 223 27.73 5.57 21.86
CA ASN A 223 28.82 4.62 21.72
C ASN A 223 29.23 4.47 20.26
N GLY A 224 30.18 5.25 19.82
CA GLY A 224 30.63 5.27 18.41
C GLY A 224 31.29 3.97 17.92
N MET A 225 31.51 2.99 18.79
CA MET A 225 31.99 1.65 18.40
C MET A 225 30.85 0.68 18.10
N PHE A 226 29.61 0.99 18.52
CA PHE A 226 28.47 0.13 18.27
C PHE A 226 27.97 0.29 16.83
N PHE A 227 27.85 -0.82 16.13
CA PHE A 227 27.20 -0.87 14.82
C PHE A 227 26.57 -2.24 14.54
N VAL A 228 25.55 -2.24 13.70
CA VAL A 228 24.96 -3.41 13.04
C VAL A 228 24.75 -3.04 11.58
N ASP A 229 25.45 -3.68 10.68
CA ASP A 229 25.18 -3.63 9.24
C ASP A 229 23.95 -4.50 8.96
N ASN A 230 22.76 -3.88 9.09
CA ASN A 230 21.47 -4.55 9.01
C ASN A 230 21.20 -5.05 7.59
N PHE A 231 21.39 -4.16 6.62
CA PHE A 231 21.34 -4.48 5.19
C PHE A 231 22.50 -3.76 4.48
N THR A 232 23.31 -4.52 3.75
CA THR A 232 24.45 -4.00 3.01
C THR A 232 24.27 -4.30 1.53
N ASN A 233 24.20 -3.25 0.69
CA ASN A 233 24.08 -3.37 -0.78
C ASN A 233 23.09 -4.48 -1.18
N VAL A 234 21.89 -4.44 -0.60
CA VAL A 234 20.82 -5.38 -0.99
C VAL A 234 20.26 -4.91 -2.33
N GLU A 235 20.59 -5.64 -3.37
CA GLU A 235 20.20 -5.34 -4.75
C GLU A 235 19.04 -6.23 -5.22
N LYS A 236 18.17 -5.65 -6.02
CA LYS A 236 17.09 -6.38 -6.71
C LYS A 236 16.94 -5.84 -8.11
N ASP A 237 17.25 -6.68 -9.09
CA ASP A 237 17.06 -6.42 -10.51
C ASP A 237 15.81 -7.16 -11.00
N THR A 238 14.96 -6.47 -11.74
CA THR A 238 13.74 -7.04 -12.31
C THR A 238 13.68 -6.71 -13.79
N ALA A 239 13.62 -7.74 -14.63
CA ALA A 239 13.39 -7.60 -16.06
C ALA A 239 12.13 -8.36 -16.45
N SER A 240 11.21 -7.74 -17.19
CA SER A 240 10.01 -8.41 -17.65
C SER A 240 9.57 -7.98 -19.04
N VAL A 241 8.92 -8.91 -19.73
CA VAL A 241 8.23 -8.66 -21.00
C VAL A 241 6.82 -9.22 -20.92
N TYR A 242 5.87 -8.57 -21.58
CA TYR A 242 4.48 -9.02 -21.59
C TYR A 242 3.80 -8.77 -22.93
N ALA A 243 2.79 -9.60 -23.20
CA ALA A 243 1.83 -9.42 -24.25
C ALA A 243 0.41 -9.57 -23.68
N GLU A 244 -0.48 -8.63 -23.98
CA GLU A 244 -1.86 -8.62 -23.54
C GLU A 244 -2.76 -8.21 -24.70
N TRP A 245 -3.74 -9.03 -24.98
CA TRP A 245 -4.74 -8.77 -25.99
C TRP A 245 -6.08 -8.47 -25.34
N GLN A 246 -6.69 -7.38 -25.75
CA GLN A 246 -8.00 -6.95 -25.30
C GLN A 246 -8.95 -6.80 -26.48
N ARG A 247 -10.16 -7.27 -26.29
CA ARG A 247 -11.21 -7.14 -27.30
C ARG A 247 -12.55 -6.85 -26.64
N ASP A 248 -13.20 -5.78 -27.11
CA ASP A 248 -14.56 -5.44 -26.78
C ASP A 248 -15.47 -5.72 -27.97
N LYS A 249 -16.53 -6.49 -27.75
CA LYS A 249 -17.56 -6.86 -28.72
C LYS A 249 -18.92 -6.78 -28.04
N ALA A 250 -20.01 -6.64 -28.82
CA ALA A 250 -21.37 -6.53 -28.29
C ALA A 250 -21.73 -7.62 -27.25
N SER A 251 -21.22 -8.84 -27.40
CA SER A 251 -21.54 -9.95 -26.50
C SER A 251 -20.42 -10.29 -25.49
N PHE A 252 -19.16 -9.86 -25.72
CA PHE A 252 -18.02 -10.22 -24.88
C PHE A 252 -16.98 -9.11 -24.85
N SER A 253 -16.50 -8.79 -23.64
CA SER A 253 -15.28 -8.05 -23.42
C SER A 253 -14.25 -9.00 -22.80
N THR A 254 -13.15 -9.24 -23.50
CA THR A 254 -12.15 -10.26 -23.12
C THR A 254 -10.76 -9.66 -23.07
N THR A 255 -10.02 -9.97 -22.00
CA THR A 255 -8.60 -9.65 -21.87
C THR A 255 -7.83 -10.93 -21.60
N ILE A 256 -6.78 -11.20 -22.36
CA ILE A 256 -5.88 -12.35 -22.18
C ILE A 256 -4.45 -11.85 -22.29
N GLY A 257 -3.60 -12.24 -21.36
CA GLY A 257 -2.21 -11.84 -21.38
C GLY A 257 -1.27 -12.81 -20.70
N THR A 258 -0.01 -12.69 -21.06
CA THR A 258 1.10 -13.39 -20.42
C THR A 258 2.26 -12.44 -20.17
N ARG A 259 2.98 -12.66 -19.07
CA ARG A 259 4.18 -11.92 -18.68
C ARG A 259 5.25 -12.88 -18.19
N TYR A 260 6.42 -12.77 -18.72
CA TYR A 260 7.61 -13.40 -18.17
C TYR A 260 8.39 -12.36 -17.38
N THR A 261 8.81 -12.72 -16.16
CA THR A 261 9.58 -11.87 -15.27
C THR A 261 10.78 -12.64 -14.72
N ARG A 262 11.96 -12.05 -14.81
CA ARG A 262 13.15 -12.49 -14.10
C ARG A 262 13.46 -11.48 -13.01
N VAL A 263 13.71 -11.99 -11.79
CA VAL A 263 14.16 -11.21 -10.63
C VAL A 263 15.48 -11.79 -10.16
N ASP A 264 16.52 -10.99 -10.15
CA ASP A 264 17.81 -11.33 -9.57
C ASP A 264 17.98 -10.53 -8.26
N MET A 265 18.36 -11.21 -7.17
CA MET A 265 18.53 -10.61 -5.85
C MET A 265 19.88 -11.01 -5.29
N ASP A 266 20.56 -10.05 -4.65
CA ASP A 266 21.82 -10.26 -3.95
C ASP A 266 21.94 -9.34 -2.73
N ALA A 267 22.86 -9.66 -1.81
CA ALA A 267 23.17 -8.84 -0.65
C ALA A 267 24.66 -8.90 -0.31
N GLY A 268 25.19 -7.81 0.21
CA GLY A 268 26.52 -7.76 0.79
C GLY A 268 26.65 -8.53 2.10
N LEU A 269 27.76 -8.35 2.78
CA LEU A 269 28.05 -9.04 4.03
C LEU A 269 27.30 -8.42 5.21
N ALA A 270 26.87 -9.24 6.15
CA ALA A 270 26.40 -8.83 7.46
C ALA A 270 27.59 -8.51 8.39
N GLY A 271 27.39 -7.55 9.30
CA GLY A 271 28.44 -7.18 10.25
C GLY A 271 27.87 -6.59 11.54
N SER A 272 28.57 -6.79 12.64
CA SER A 272 28.30 -6.13 13.94
C SER A 272 29.48 -6.26 14.88
N ASN A 273 29.73 -5.21 15.67
CA ASN A 273 30.73 -5.33 16.75
C ASN A 273 30.25 -6.23 17.92
N MET A 274 28.94 -6.53 17.99
CA MET A 274 28.41 -7.46 19.00
C MET A 274 28.93 -8.90 18.87
N VAL A 275 29.50 -9.28 17.73
CA VAL A 275 30.13 -10.61 17.50
C VAL A 275 31.23 -10.93 18.52
N MET A 276 31.92 -9.90 19.03
CA MET A 276 32.97 -10.07 20.02
C MET A 276 32.43 -10.41 21.43
N MET A 277 31.18 -10.09 21.71
CA MET A 277 30.56 -10.25 23.03
C MET A 277 29.49 -11.36 23.06
N ASN A 278 28.97 -11.76 21.92
CA ASN A 278 27.89 -12.73 21.81
C ASN A 278 28.17 -13.78 20.72
N PRO A 279 28.59 -15.02 21.13
CA PRO A 279 28.88 -16.08 20.16
C PRO A 279 27.72 -16.48 19.26
N ALA A 280 26.45 -16.30 19.71
CA ALA A 280 25.30 -16.60 18.87
C ALA A 280 25.14 -15.55 17.75
N ILE A 281 25.44 -14.27 18.02
CA ILE A 281 25.48 -13.24 16.97
C ILE A 281 26.65 -13.51 16.00
N ALA A 282 27.81 -13.93 16.52
CA ALA A 282 28.93 -14.33 15.66
C ALA A 282 28.52 -15.47 14.71
N SER A 283 27.84 -16.50 15.23
CA SER A 283 27.33 -17.60 14.40
C SER A 283 26.36 -17.10 13.32
N LEU A 284 25.42 -16.19 13.65
CA LEU A 284 24.50 -15.64 12.66
C LEU A 284 25.21 -14.86 11.55
N VAL A 285 26.23 -14.08 11.89
CA VAL A 285 27.05 -13.34 10.91
C VAL A 285 27.85 -14.31 10.05
N ASP A 286 28.51 -15.30 10.67
CA ASP A 286 29.32 -16.27 9.94
C ASP A 286 28.46 -17.12 8.99
N ASP A 287 27.30 -17.61 9.45
CA ASP A 287 26.37 -18.41 8.66
C ASP A 287 25.80 -17.60 7.48
N PHE A 288 25.39 -16.35 7.72
CA PHE A 288 24.88 -15.46 6.66
C PHE A 288 25.97 -15.15 5.62
N ASN A 289 27.19 -14.85 6.07
CA ASN A 289 28.31 -14.48 5.21
C ASN A 289 28.88 -15.66 4.41
N ALA A 290 28.81 -16.87 4.96
CA ALA A 290 29.24 -18.09 4.28
C ALA A 290 28.22 -18.63 3.29
N ALA A 291 26.93 -18.24 3.41
CA ALA A 291 25.85 -18.72 2.55
C ALA A 291 25.86 -18.03 1.17
N GLU A 292 25.28 -18.71 0.17
CA GLU A 292 24.97 -18.10 -1.13
C GLU A 292 23.81 -17.12 -0.97
N ARG A 293 24.08 -15.82 -1.14
CA ARG A 293 23.10 -14.75 -0.99
C ARG A 293 22.43 -14.38 -2.28
N SER A 294 23.05 -14.67 -3.42
CA SER A 294 22.47 -14.44 -4.74
C SER A 294 21.41 -15.49 -5.07
N LYS A 295 20.28 -15.09 -5.61
CA LYS A 295 19.24 -15.99 -6.14
C LYS A 295 18.45 -15.34 -7.27
N SER A 296 18.18 -16.12 -8.31
CA SER A 296 17.36 -15.73 -9.47
C SER A 296 16.02 -16.43 -9.43
N TYR A 297 14.96 -15.68 -9.73
CA TYR A 297 13.59 -16.18 -9.87
C TYR A 297 13.10 -15.97 -11.30
N ASN A 298 12.57 -17.04 -11.92
CA ASN A 298 11.99 -16.99 -13.25
C ASN A 298 10.50 -17.29 -13.14
N MET A 299 9.67 -16.32 -13.46
CA MET A 299 8.25 -16.33 -13.17
C MET A 299 7.44 -16.11 -14.44
N LEU A 300 6.38 -16.91 -14.64
CA LEU A 300 5.44 -16.78 -15.73
C LEU A 300 4.04 -16.48 -15.21
N ASP A 301 3.57 -15.25 -15.44
CA ASP A 301 2.21 -14.85 -15.17
C ASP A 301 1.32 -15.06 -16.40
N ILE A 302 0.14 -15.60 -16.17
CA ILE A 302 -0.92 -15.73 -17.18
C ILE A 302 -2.21 -15.20 -16.56
N ALA A 303 -2.97 -14.39 -17.30
CA ALA A 303 -4.26 -13.90 -16.87
C ALA A 303 -5.24 -13.88 -18.05
N ALA A 304 -6.43 -14.38 -17.81
CA ALA A 304 -7.54 -14.29 -18.74
C ALA A 304 -8.81 -13.89 -17.99
N SER A 305 -9.51 -12.90 -18.49
CA SER A 305 -10.81 -12.50 -17.95
C SER A 305 -11.77 -12.21 -19.11
N THR A 306 -13.03 -12.55 -18.90
CA THR A 306 -14.08 -12.24 -19.87
C THR A 306 -15.34 -11.77 -19.15
N ARG A 307 -15.97 -10.78 -19.73
CA ARG A 307 -17.31 -10.30 -19.39
C ARG A 307 -18.24 -10.68 -20.52
N TYR A 308 -19.20 -11.54 -20.23
CA TYR A 308 -20.27 -11.93 -21.15
C TYR A 308 -21.49 -11.05 -20.91
N HIS A 309 -21.88 -10.26 -21.89
CA HIS A 309 -23.09 -9.44 -21.87
C HIS A 309 -24.32 -10.33 -22.20
N ALA A 310 -24.86 -10.98 -21.16
CA ALA A 310 -25.95 -11.95 -21.31
C ALA A 310 -27.28 -11.27 -21.70
N SER A 311 -27.47 -10.02 -21.26
CA SER A 311 -28.55 -9.12 -21.68
C SER A 311 -28.14 -7.67 -21.41
N ASP A 312 -28.98 -6.70 -21.75
CA ASP A 312 -28.76 -5.28 -21.46
C ASP A 312 -28.57 -5.01 -19.96
N ASN A 313 -29.08 -5.90 -19.11
CA ASN A 313 -29.10 -5.76 -17.67
C ASN A 313 -28.16 -6.71 -16.93
N VAL A 314 -27.60 -7.71 -17.58
CA VAL A 314 -26.83 -8.80 -16.94
C VAL A 314 -25.52 -9.02 -17.65
N ASP A 315 -24.43 -8.83 -16.92
CA ASP A 315 -23.10 -9.29 -17.32
C ASP A 315 -22.65 -10.43 -16.41
N VAL A 316 -22.06 -11.45 -16.98
CA VAL A 316 -21.36 -12.53 -16.26
C VAL A 316 -19.87 -12.31 -16.40
N VAL A 317 -19.14 -12.29 -15.30
CA VAL A 317 -17.69 -12.09 -15.26
C VAL A 317 -17.02 -13.39 -14.85
N LEU A 318 -16.06 -13.83 -15.65
CA LEU A 318 -15.22 -15.00 -15.38
C LEU A 318 -13.76 -14.60 -15.51
N GLY A 319 -12.94 -15.08 -14.62
CA GLY A 319 -11.50 -14.83 -14.64
C GLY A 319 -10.71 -16.02 -14.12
N VAL A 320 -9.54 -16.24 -14.74
CA VAL A 320 -8.55 -17.20 -14.27
C VAL A 320 -7.17 -16.59 -14.38
N SER A 321 -6.30 -16.86 -13.43
CA SER A 321 -4.90 -16.41 -13.50
C SER A 321 -3.94 -17.35 -12.78
N GLN A 322 -2.69 -17.31 -13.24
CA GLN A 322 -1.52 -17.70 -12.47
C GLN A 322 -0.64 -16.47 -12.32
N LYS A 323 -0.29 -16.13 -11.10
CA LYS A 323 0.52 -14.97 -10.73
C LYS A 323 1.63 -15.38 -9.79
N ASN A 324 2.77 -14.71 -9.90
CA ASN A 324 3.95 -15.02 -9.10
C ASN A 324 4.43 -13.80 -8.31
N ARG A 325 5.06 -14.05 -7.15
CA ARG A 325 5.73 -13.03 -6.32
C ARG A 325 7.09 -13.56 -5.84
N ALA A 326 8.17 -12.90 -6.21
CA ALA A 326 9.47 -13.14 -5.58
C ALA A 326 9.46 -12.61 -4.15
N PRO A 327 10.26 -13.20 -3.24
CA PRO A 327 10.41 -12.68 -1.88
C PRO A 327 10.83 -11.22 -1.85
N THR A 328 10.50 -10.52 -0.76
CA THR A 328 11.05 -9.21 -0.46
C THR A 328 12.48 -9.34 0.07
N TYR A 329 13.21 -8.23 0.08
CA TYR A 329 14.55 -8.21 0.66
C TYR A 329 14.52 -8.51 2.17
N PHE A 330 13.49 -8.06 2.86
CA PHE A 330 13.30 -8.29 4.28
C PHE A 330 13.06 -9.78 4.59
N GLU A 331 12.20 -10.44 3.82
CA GLU A 331 11.93 -11.88 3.95
C GLU A 331 13.19 -12.73 3.72
N ARG A 332 14.11 -12.28 2.87
CA ARG A 332 15.32 -13.03 2.55
C ARG A 332 16.52 -12.70 3.42
N TYR A 333 16.80 -11.42 3.66
CA TYR A 333 18.11 -10.96 4.11
C TYR A 333 18.15 -10.46 5.55
N THR A 334 17.05 -10.51 6.30
CA THR A 334 17.05 -10.20 7.74
C THR A 334 17.87 -11.25 8.49
N TRP A 335 19.10 -10.93 8.85
CA TRP A 335 20.00 -11.87 9.51
C TRP A 335 19.98 -11.79 11.04
N LEU A 336 19.51 -10.68 11.63
CA LEU A 336 19.47 -10.44 13.08
C LEU A 336 18.02 -10.26 13.55
N PRO A 337 17.44 -11.23 14.32
CA PRO A 337 16.02 -11.20 14.68
C PRO A 337 15.76 -10.38 15.95
N LEU A 338 16.07 -9.09 15.94
CA LEU A 338 15.78 -8.15 17.03
C LEU A 338 14.73 -7.12 16.60
N GLY A 339 14.05 -6.49 17.57
CA GLY A 339 13.04 -5.49 17.28
C GLY A 339 13.51 -4.35 16.38
N ILE A 340 14.78 -3.94 16.51
CA ILE A 340 15.41 -2.86 15.74
C ILE A 340 15.84 -3.26 14.32
N SER A 341 15.97 -4.55 14.02
CA SER A 341 16.49 -5.09 12.76
C SER A 341 15.51 -6.03 12.05
N GLY A 342 14.80 -6.87 12.80
CA GLY A 342 13.86 -7.88 12.31
C GLY A 342 12.45 -7.75 12.89
N GLY A 343 12.15 -6.67 13.62
CA GLY A 343 10.84 -6.45 14.23
C GLY A 343 9.80 -5.96 13.23
N MET A 344 8.62 -6.57 13.27
CA MET A 344 7.49 -6.19 12.44
C MET A 344 6.37 -5.54 13.28
N ALA A 345 5.46 -4.85 12.62
CA ALA A 345 4.33 -4.17 13.25
C ALA A 345 3.31 -5.13 13.92
N ASP A 346 3.43 -6.43 13.66
CA ASP A 346 2.63 -7.48 14.30
C ASP A 346 3.11 -7.85 15.72
N GLY A 347 4.18 -7.22 16.19
CA GLY A 347 4.76 -7.46 17.51
C GLY A 347 5.86 -8.51 17.54
N PHE A 348 6.08 -9.25 16.46
CA PHE A 348 7.09 -10.32 16.39
C PHE A 348 8.42 -9.86 15.79
N ASN A 349 9.47 -10.63 16.05
CA ASN A 349 10.76 -10.50 15.41
C ASN A 349 10.94 -11.65 14.42
N TYR A 350 11.58 -11.36 13.29
CA TYR A 350 11.76 -12.32 12.21
C TYR A 350 13.24 -12.50 11.87
N ILE A 351 13.58 -13.71 11.45
CA ILE A 351 14.83 -14.01 10.74
C ILE A 351 14.50 -14.35 9.29
N GLY A 352 15.29 -13.88 8.36
CA GLY A 352 15.17 -14.14 6.93
C GLY A 352 15.52 -15.58 6.57
N ASN A 353 15.26 -15.90 5.31
CA ASN A 353 15.60 -17.20 4.76
C ASN A 353 16.10 -17.07 3.32
N LEU A 354 17.39 -17.29 3.12
CA LEU A 354 18.04 -17.20 1.81
C LEU A 354 17.55 -18.26 0.81
N ALA A 355 16.93 -19.33 1.29
CA ALA A 355 16.44 -20.42 0.46
C ALA A 355 15.02 -20.20 -0.13
N LEU A 356 14.30 -19.16 0.32
CA LEU A 356 12.91 -18.92 -0.11
C LEU A 356 12.73 -19.03 -1.62
N ASP A 357 11.68 -19.72 -2.04
CA ASP A 357 11.18 -19.76 -3.40
C ASP A 357 10.13 -18.67 -3.64
N ASN A 358 9.76 -18.43 -4.90
CA ASN A 358 8.72 -17.48 -5.21
C ASN A 358 7.33 -18.09 -5.00
N GLU A 359 6.40 -17.30 -4.52
CA GLU A 359 4.99 -17.70 -4.47
C GLU A 359 4.39 -17.82 -5.86
N THR A 360 3.52 -18.82 -6.05
CA THR A 360 2.73 -19.00 -7.27
C THR A 360 1.26 -19.17 -6.91
N ALA A 361 0.46 -18.13 -7.19
CA ALA A 361 -0.97 -18.14 -6.93
C ALA A 361 -1.77 -18.45 -8.19
N ARG A 362 -2.63 -19.47 -8.13
CA ARG A 362 -3.63 -19.80 -9.15
C ARG A 362 -5.00 -19.38 -8.66
N GLN A 363 -5.68 -18.52 -9.41
CA GLN A 363 -6.94 -17.92 -8.99
C GLN A 363 -8.04 -18.13 -10.01
N ILE A 364 -9.25 -18.33 -9.52
CA ILE A 364 -10.50 -18.35 -10.29
C ILE A 364 -11.45 -17.33 -9.67
N ASP A 365 -12.01 -16.46 -10.50
CA ASP A 365 -13.03 -15.48 -10.14
C ASP A 365 -14.30 -15.68 -10.93
N VAL A 366 -15.44 -15.60 -10.25
CA VAL A 366 -16.77 -15.66 -10.88
C VAL A 366 -17.62 -14.51 -10.34
N GLY A 367 -18.35 -13.84 -11.21
CA GLY A 367 -19.23 -12.78 -10.78
C GLY A 367 -20.36 -12.46 -11.74
N ILE A 368 -21.31 -11.70 -11.24
CA ILE A 368 -22.44 -11.18 -12.01
C ILE A 368 -22.53 -9.68 -11.74
N ASP A 369 -22.77 -8.90 -12.79
CA ASP A 369 -23.19 -7.50 -12.66
C ASP A 369 -24.63 -7.42 -13.16
N TYR A 370 -25.54 -7.17 -12.24
CA TYR A 370 -26.97 -7.02 -12.53
C TYR A 370 -27.39 -5.56 -12.36
N ARG A 371 -27.95 -4.99 -13.41
CA ARG A 371 -28.48 -3.62 -13.45
C ARG A 371 -29.99 -3.66 -13.58
N PHE A 372 -30.69 -3.00 -12.68
CA PHE A 372 -32.15 -2.91 -12.72
C PHE A 372 -32.60 -1.49 -12.36
N LYS A 373 -33.20 -0.79 -13.33
CA LYS A 373 -33.52 0.64 -13.19
C LYS A 373 -32.30 1.44 -12.76
N SER A 374 -32.35 2.05 -11.57
CA SER A 374 -31.25 2.82 -10.95
C SER A 374 -30.35 1.98 -10.06
N TRP A 375 -30.53 0.65 -9.97
CA TRP A 375 -29.79 -0.24 -9.08
C TRP A 375 -28.76 -1.06 -9.85
N SER A 376 -27.64 -1.29 -9.20
CA SER A 376 -26.59 -2.22 -9.62
C SER A 376 -26.24 -3.15 -8.45
N VAL A 377 -26.19 -4.45 -8.72
CA VAL A 377 -25.83 -5.49 -7.75
C VAL A 377 -24.73 -6.34 -8.37
N SER A 378 -23.59 -6.43 -7.71
CA SER A 378 -22.38 -7.04 -8.25
C SER A 378 -21.75 -8.02 -7.24
N PRO A 379 -22.27 -9.25 -7.11
CA PRO A 379 -21.61 -10.32 -6.34
C PRO A 379 -20.38 -10.85 -7.08
N ARG A 380 -19.35 -11.21 -6.31
CA ARG A 380 -18.11 -11.88 -6.76
C ARG A 380 -17.77 -13.01 -5.80
N LEU A 381 -17.25 -14.09 -6.35
CA LEU A 381 -16.63 -15.20 -5.61
C LEU A 381 -15.23 -15.41 -6.15
N PHE A 382 -14.30 -15.68 -5.28
CA PHE A 382 -12.93 -16.02 -5.66
C PHE A 382 -12.39 -17.21 -4.86
N TYR A 383 -11.52 -17.96 -5.51
CA TYR A 383 -10.73 -19.03 -4.92
C TYR A 383 -9.30 -18.92 -5.43
N GLN A 384 -8.34 -18.93 -4.52
CA GLN A 384 -6.93 -18.81 -4.79
C GLN A 384 -6.17 -19.92 -4.08
N ASP A 385 -5.43 -20.70 -4.85
CA ASP A 385 -4.49 -21.73 -4.43
C ASP A 385 -3.08 -21.18 -4.61
N ILE A 386 -2.26 -21.19 -3.55
CA ILE A 386 -0.94 -20.57 -3.51
C ILE A 386 0.09 -21.60 -3.12
N GLU A 387 0.92 -22.00 -4.10
CA GLU A 387 2.14 -22.77 -3.84
C GLU A 387 3.24 -21.85 -3.32
N ASP A 388 4.02 -22.34 -2.38
CA ASP A 388 5.16 -21.63 -1.79
C ASP A 388 4.79 -20.28 -1.13
N TYR A 389 3.61 -20.15 -0.54
CA TYR A 389 3.20 -18.96 0.20
C TYR A 389 4.21 -18.62 1.31
N ILE A 390 4.69 -17.37 1.35
CA ILE A 390 5.72 -16.92 2.29
C ILE A 390 5.06 -16.41 3.57
N THR A 391 5.30 -17.10 4.68
CA THR A 391 4.77 -16.76 6.00
C THR A 391 5.81 -17.01 7.10
N GLY A 392 5.54 -16.48 8.31
CA GLY A 392 6.35 -16.77 9.49
C GLY A 392 6.03 -18.14 10.07
N SER A 393 7.05 -18.91 10.39
CA SER A 393 6.95 -20.14 11.20
C SER A 393 7.91 -20.05 12.37
N PRO A 394 7.66 -20.71 13.53
CA PRO A 394 8.60 -20.70 14.66
C PRO A 394 10.02 -21.07 14.20
N SER A 395 11.00 -20.23 14.52
CA SER A 395 12.37 -20.42 14.05
C SER A 395 13.01 -21.68 14.67
N THR A 396 13.64 -22.49 13.83
CA THR A 396 14.47 -23.64 14.24
C THR A 396 15.96 -23.30 14.35
N ASN A 397 16.37 -22.07 14.00
CA ASN A 397 17.75 -21.61 14.11
C ASN A 397 18.11 -21.34 15.57
N MET A 398 18.97 -22.17 16.14
CA MET A 398 19.34 -22.09 17.56
C MET A 398 20.02 -20.77 17.93
N ALA A 399 20.88 -20.23 17.07
CA ALA A 399 21.57 -18.97 17.33
C ALA A 399 20.56 -17.79 17.32
N ALA A 400 19.64 -17.76 16.37
CA ALA A 400 18.57 -16.78 16.30
C ALA A 400 17.65 -16.86 17.54
N ASN A 401 17.28 -18.07 17.96
CA ASN A 401 16.45 -18.30 19.14
C ASN A 401 17.18 -17.83 20.43
N MET A 402 18.48 -18.12 20.56
CA MET A 402 19.26 -17.62 21.69
C MET A 402 19.35 -16.10 21.74
N VAL A 403 19.66 -15.47 20.61
CA VAL A 403 19.75 -13.99 20.52
C VAL A 403 18.43 -13.33 20.85
N SER A 404 17.35 -13.75 20.21
CA SER A 404 16.03 -13.13 20.40
C SER A 404 15.47 -13.39 21.80
N THR A 405 15.58 -14.61 22.33
CA THR A 405 15.12 -14.90 23.70
C THR A 405 15.92 -14.11 24.74
N MET A 406 17.23 -14.00 24.60
CA MET A 406 18.09 -13.29 25.57
C MET A 406 17.87 -11.77 25.50
N MET A 407 17.66 -11.18 24.31
CA MET A 407 17.62 -9.74 24.11
C MET A 407 16.20 -9.16 23.97
N ALA A 408 15.22 -9.98 23.58
CA ALA A 408 13.83 -9.57 23.34
C ALA A 408 12.80 -10.39 24.14
N GLY A 409 13.22 -11.42 24.88
CA GLY A 409 12.33 -12.24 25.72
C GLY A 409 11.44 -13.23 24.96
N THR A 410 11.54 -13.31 23.64
CA THR A 410 10.69 -14.17 22.78
C THR A 410 11.52 -14.87 21.72
N THR A 411 11.09 -16.06 21.29
CA THR A 411 11.65 -16.72 20.12
C THR A 411 11.16 -16.01 18.84
N PRO A 412 12.03 -15.87 17.84
CA PRO A 412 11.64 -15.22 16.59
C PRO A 412 10.88 -16.19 15.67
N PHE A 413 10.17 -15.65 14.69
CA PHE A 413 9.73 -16.38 13.52
C PHE A 413 10.82 -16.40 12.44
N GLN A 414 10.79 -17.41 11.59
CA GLN A 414 11.57 -17.48 10.36
C GLN A 414 10.63 -17.45 9.17
N TRP A 415 10.99 -16.71 8.13
CA TRP A 415 10.26 -16.74 6.88
C TRP A 415 10.43 -18.10 6.20
N THR A 416 9.31 -18.73 5.84
CA THR A 416 9.26 -20.06 5.21
C THR A 416 8.22 -20.10 4.11
N ASN A 417 8.43 -20.99 3.14
CA ASN A 417 7.41 -21.32 2.16
C ASN A 417 6.46 -22.40 2.73
N THR A 418 5.18 -22.28 2.42
CA THR A 418 4.14 -23.27 2.70
C THR A 418 3.05 -23.15 1.63
N ASP A 419 2.23 -24.18 1.45
CA ASP A 419 1.06 -24.06 0.58
C ASP A 419 -0.12 -23.47 1.33
N ALA A 420 -0.94 -22.67 0.64
CA ALA A 420 -2.04 -21.95 1.25
C ALA A 420 -3.23 -21.80 0.30
N VAL A 421 -4.42 -21.72 0.88
CA VAL A 421 -5.67 -21.46 0.15
C VAL A 421 -6.32 -20.19 0.71
N ILE A 422 -6.70 -19.26 -0.17
CA ILE A 422 -7.53 -18.10 0.17
C ILE A 422 -8.80 -18.14 -0.67
N LYS A 423 -9.96 -18.00 -0.01
CA LYS A 423 -11.26 -17.95 -0.67
C LYS A 423 -12.13 -16.87 -0.06
N GLY A 424 -13.05 -16.32 -0.86
CA GLY A 424 -13.92 -15.28 -0.35
C GLY A 424 -15.04 -14.88 -1.30
N ALA A 425 -15.82 -13.95 -0.81
CA ALA A 425 -16.93 -13.35 -1.54
C ALA A 425 -16.99 -11.85 -1.30
N ASP A 426 -17.36 -11.12 -2.33
CA ASP A 426 -17.64 -9.69 -2.30
C ASP A 426 -19.03 -9.42 -2.85
N LEU A 427 -19.71 -8.42 -2.29
CA LEU A 427 -20.96 -7.90 -2.82
C LEU A 427 -20.90 -6.38 -2.85
N THR A 428 -21.16 -5.80 -4.02
CA THR A 428 -21.39 -4.36 -4.14
C THR A 428 -22.82 -4.12 -4.58
N VAL A 429 -23.53 -3.25 -3.85
CA VAL A 429 -24.88 -2.79 -4.18
C VAL A 429 -24.86 -1.27 -4.26
N SER A 430 -25.34 -0.71 -5.35
CA SER A 430 -25.48 0.74 -5.50
C SER A 430 -26.78 1.07 -6.21
N GLY A 431 -27.40 2.19 -5.84
CA GLY A 431 -28.64 2.63 -6.51
C GLY A 431 -29.28 3.85 -5.86
N ASN A 432 -30.32 4.36 -6.53
CA ASN A 432 -31.12 5.44 -6.00
C ASN A 432 -32.33 4.86 -5.24
N VAL A 433 -32.42 5.18 -3.95
CA VAL A 433 -33.60 4.88 -3.12
C VAL A 433 -34.73 5.84 -3.48
N PHE A 434 -34.38 7.12 -3.67
CA PHE A 434 -35.21 8.21 -4.20
C PHE A 434 -34.38 9.01 -5.19
N ASP A 435 -34.97 9.94 -5.91
CA ASP A 435 -34.28 10.74 -6.92
C ASP A 435 -33.05 11.49 -6.37
N ASN A 436 -33.13 11.91 -5.11
CA ASN A 436 -32.08 12.64 -4.40
C ASN A 436 -31.41 11.84 -3.27
N VAL A 437 -31.69 10.53 -3.15
CA VAL A 437 -31.08 9.65 -2.13
C VAL A 437 -30.44 8.45 -2.79
N LYS A 438 -29.11 8.34 -2.64
CA LYS A 438 -28.30 7.26 -3.16
C LYS A 438 -27.87 6.34 -2.01
N LEU A 439 -27.85 5.04 -2.28
CA LEU A 439 -27.29 4.02 -1.40
C LEU A 439 -26.12 3.34 -2.10
N ASN A 440 -25.03 3.16 -1.37
CA ASN A 440 -23.91 2.32 -1.77
C ASN A 440 -23.56 1.39 -0.60
N ALA A 441 -23.48 0.09 -0.84
CA ALA A 441 -23.10 -0.91 0.15
C ALA A 441 -22.04 -1.85 -0.43
N VAL A 442 -21.00 -2.14 0.35
CA VAL A 442 -19.95 -3.08 0.02
C VAL A 442 -19.79 -4.04 1.18
N ALA A 443 -19.99 -5.34 0.92
CA ALA A 443 -19.71 -6.42 1.85
C ALA A 443 -18.55 -7.27 1.33
N SER A 444 -17.72 -7.76 2.24
CA SER A 444 -16.62 -8.68 1.91
C SER A 444 -16.40 -9.70 3.03
N VAL A 445 -16.07 -10.92 2.64
CA VAL A 445 -15.67 -12.01 3.52
C VAL A 445 -14.54 -12.79 2.87
N GLN A 446 -13.52 -13.14 3.65
CA GLN A 446 -12.42 -13.96 3.17
C GLN A 446 -11.89 -14.88 4.28
N HIS A 447 -11.44 -16.05 3.88
CA HIS A 447 -10.77 -17.03 4.75
C HIS A 447 -9.48 -17.49 4.10
N GLY A 448 -8.43 -17.58 4.88
CA GLY A 448 -7.14 -18.10 4.45
C GLY A 448 -6.68 -19.21 5.38
N ASN A 449 -6.21 -20.32 4.84
CA ASN A 449 -5.69 -21.46 5.57
C ASN A 449 -4.36 -21.91 4.97
N ARG A 450 -3.50 -22.44 5.82
CA ARG A 450 -2.37 -23.25 5.39
C ARG A 450 -2.89 -24.61 4.92
N ASP A 451 -2.22 -25.22 3.95
CA ASP A 451 -2.62 -26.52 3.38
C ASP A 451 -1.79 -27.68 3.96
N ASP A 452 -0.60 -27.36 4.53
CA ASP A 452 0.30 -28.33 5.14
C ASP A 452 -0.09 -28.71 6.58
N ILE A 453 -0.83 -27.82 7.28
CA ILE A 453 -1.31 -28.01 8.65
C ILE A 453 -2.71 -27.40 8.80
N ASP A 454 -3.46 -27.83 9.81
CA ASP A 454 -4.77 -27.25 10.14
C ASP A 454 -4.56 -25.93 10.92
N ASP A 455 -4.19 -24.85 10.23
CA ASP A 455 -4.01 -23.52 10.80
C ASP A 455 -4.48 -22.42 9.85
N ALA A 456 -5.01 -21.33 10.41
CA ALA A 456 -5.40 -20.15 9.65
C ALA A 456 -4.18 -19.38 9.15
N LEU A 457 -4.32 -18.67 8.04
CA LEU A 457 -3.32 -17.67 7.66
C LEU A 457 -3.36 -16.47 8.60
N PHE A 458 -2.19 -15.96 8.92
CA PHE A 458 -1.99 -14.86 9.86
C PHE A 458 -2.52 -13.53 9.33
N ARG A 459 -3.22 -12.77 10.19
CA ARG A 459 -3.73 -11.40 9.93
C ARG A 459 -4.71 -11.30 8.75
N ILE A 460 -5.56 -12.29 8.57
CA ILE A 460 -6.67 -12.20 7.62
C ILE A 460 -7.73 -11.23 8.20
N ALA A 461 -8.12 -10.24 7.41
CA ALA A 461 -9.16 -9.29 7.81
C ALA A 461 -10.50 -9.99 8.05
N PRO A 462 -11.27 -9.61 9.08
CA PRO A 462 -12.62 -10.14 9.32
C PRO A 462 -13.58 -9.73 8.20
N GLU A 463 -14.76 -10.33 8.21
CA GLU A 463 -15.88 -9.89 7.38
C GLU A 463 -16.23 -8.42 7.64
N GLN A 464 -16.59 -7.69 6.58
CA GLN A 464 -16.90 -6.26 6.66
C GLN A 464 -18.13 -5.91 5.83
N LEU A 465 -18.91 -4.94 6.34
CA LEU A 465 -19.98 -4.29 5.58
C LEU A 465 -19.86 -2.78 5.75
N ILE A 466 -19.67 -2.08 4.66
CA ILE A 466 -19.67 -0.61 4.61
C ILE A 466 -20.91 -0.18 3.84
N THR A 467 -21.74 0.66 4.45
CA THR A 467 -22.96 1.20 3.83
C THR A 467 -22.93 2.71 3.89
N THR A 468 -23.07 3.37 2.74
CA THR A 468 -23.16 4.82 2.64
C THR A 468 -24.50 5.20 2.04
N ILE A 469 -25.23 6.09 2.72
CA ILE A 469 -26.44 6.75 2.22
C ILE A 469 -26.06 8.21 1.99
N GLN A 470 -26.28 8.71 0.77
CA GLN A 470 -26.07 10.10 0.41
C GLN A 470 -27.43 10.73 0.09
N TRP A 471 -27.69 11.88 0.68
CA TRP A 471 -28.84 12.71 0.41
C TRP A 471 -28.40 14.04 -0.18
N ASP A 472 -28.74 14.26 -1.47
CA ASP A 472 -28.50 15.50 -2.20
C ASP A 472 -29.67 16.45 -1.93
N THR A 473 -29.42 17.62 -1.35
CA THR A 473 -30.43 18.60 -0.91
C THR A 473 -29.89 20.03 -0.98
N GLN A 474 -30.63 20.98 -0.44
CA GLN A 474 -30.21 22.39 -0.32
C GLN A 474 -30.49 22.87 1.11
N LEU A 475 -29.61 23.67 1.65
CA LEU A 475 -29.76 24.37 2.90
C LEU A 475 -29.61 25.87 2.65
N LEU A 476 -30.69 26.66 2.86
CA LEU A 476 -30.70 28.11 2.59
C LEU A 476 -30.20 28.44 1.17
N ASP A 477 -30.69 27.68 0.17
CA ASP A 477 -30.33 27.77 -1.26
C ASP A 477 -28.87 27.36 -1.58
N VAL A 478 -28.12 26.87 -0.61
CA VAL A 478 -26.77 26.30 -0.81
C VAL A 478 -26.90 24.81 -1.13
N PRO A 479 -26.43 24.34 -2.30
CA PRO A 479 -26.38 22.91 -2.60
C PRO A 479 -25.55 22.16 -1.57
N MET A 480 -26.13 21.05 -1.07
CA MET A 480 -25.51 20.24 -0.02
C MET A 480 -25.69 18.74 -0.32
N ALA A 481 -24.65 17.96 -0.07
CA ALA A 481 -24.74 16.50 0.01
C ALA A 481 -24.43 16.05 1.45
N LEU A 482 -25.40 15.37 2.06
CA LEU A 482 -25.22 14.71 3.37
C LEU A 482 -24.95 13.22 3.15
N GLN A 483 -23.89 12.71 3.77
CA GLN A 483 -23.56 11.29 3.74
C GLN A 483 -23.57 10.72 5.17
N LEU A 484 -24.29 9.61 5.33
CA LEU A 484 -24.22 8.75 6.51
C LEU A 484 -23.52 7.45 6.10
N THR A 485 -22.38 7.16 6.70
CA THR A 485 -21.63 5.92 6.47
C THR A 485 -21.63 5.06 7.72
N SER A 486 -22.04 3.82 7.60
CA SER A 486 -21.93 2.78 8.62
C SER A 486 -20.85 1.79 8.20
N GLU A 487 -19.91 1.50 9.09
CA GLU A 487 -18.89 0.46 8.95
C GLU A 487 -19.12 -0.60 10.03
N LEU A 488 -19.32 -1.85 9.61
CA LEU A 488 -19.46 -3.01 10.50
C LEU A 488 -18.32 -3.98 10.18
N ALA A 489 -17.59 -4.39 11.20
CA ALA A 489 -16.59 -5.45 11.12
C ALA A 489 -16.99 -6.59 12.06
N GLY A 490 -16.94 -7.80 11.55
CA GLY A 490 -17.19 -9.01 12.35
C GLY A 490 -16.08 -9.28 13.37
N ALA A 491 -16.32 -10.19 14.30
CA ALA A 491 -15.27 -10.70 15.17
C ALA A 491 -14.34 -11.62 14.36
N GLN A 492 -13.02 -11.46 14.52
CA GLN A 492 -12.08 -12.40 13.93
C GLN A 492 -11.72 -13.50 14.93
N ASN A 493 -12.27 -14.68 14.70
CA ASN A 493 -12.04 -15.87 15.52
C ASN A 493 -11.24 -16.95 14.78
N HIS A 494 -11.07 -16.82 13.46
CA HIS A 494 -10.28 -17.71 12.63
C HIS A 494 -8.86 -17.15 12.49
N VAL A 495 -8.01 -17.49 13.47
CA VAL A 495 -6.69 -16.91 13.69
C VAL A 495 -5.61 -17.99 13.72
N SER A 496 -4.37 -17.64 13.37
CA SER A 496 -3.24 -18.57 13.37
C SER A 496 -2.82 -18.94 14.79
N ALA A 497 -3.00 -20.19 15.15
CA ALA A 497 -2.48 -20.75 16.40
C ALA A 497 -0.96 -20.88 16.38
N LEU A 498 -0.37 -21.22 15.22
CA LEU A 498 1.07 -21.34 15.03
C LEU A 498 1.80 -20.03 15.33
N GLN A 499 1.21 -18.90 14.92
CA GLN A 499 1.76 -17.57 15.16
C GLN A 499 1.20 -16.91 16.43
N SER A 500 0.52 -17.67 17.31
CA SER A 500 -0.05 -17.17 18.57
C SER A 500 -0.93 -15.93 18.37
N GLU A 501 -1.69 -15.90 17.30
CA GLU A 501 -2.55 -14.77 16.96
C GLU A 501 -3.75 -14.69 17.88
N ASN A 502 -4.03 -13.50 18.41
CA ASN A 502 -5.18 -13.26 19.27
C ASN A 502 -6.44 -12.96 18.45
N THR A 503 -7.57 -13.53 18.86
CA THR A 503 -8.89 -13.17 18.35
C THR A 503 -9.21 -11.70 18.63
N THR A 504 -10.11 -11.10 17.85
CA THR A 504 -10.57 -9.72 18.06
C THR A 504 -12.09 -9.64 18.01
N ALA A 505 -12.66 -8.78 18.84
CA ALA A 505 -14.08 -8.48 18.82
C ALA A 505 -14.47 -7.69 17.57
N GLY A 506 -15.69 -7.88 17.08
CA GLY A 506 -16.27 -7.04 16.04
C GLY A 506 -16.60 -5.64 16.56
N TYR A 507 -16.76 -4.71 15.62
CA TYR A 507 -17.15 -3.34 15.94
C TYR A 507 -18.09 -2.75 14.89
N GLY A 508 -18.80 -1.67 15.28
CA GLY A 508 -19.63 -0.88 14.39
C GLY A 508 -19.35 0.60 14.59
N LEU A 509 -19.19 1.31 13.48
CA LEU A 509 -18.92 2.74 13.44
C LEU A 509 -19.97 3.45 12.59
N VAL A 510 -20.20 4.72 12.90
CA VAL A 510 -21.03 5.62 12.08
C VAL A 510 -20.25 6.89 11.84
N HIS A 511 -20.28 7.37 10.59
CA HIS A 511 -19.65 8.61 10.17
C HIS A 511 -20.70 9.48 9.49
N ILE A 512 -20.57 10.81 9.66
CA ILE A 512 -21.43 11.79 8.98
C ILE A 512 -20.52 12.76 8.23
N THR A 513 -20.84 13.01 6.95
CA THR A 513 -20.17 14.03 6.13
C THR A 513 -21.18 14.94 5.51
N GLY A 514 -20.96 16.24 5.63
CA GLY A 514 -21.69 17.29 4.91
C GLY A 514 -20.76 17.97 3.92
N LEU A 515 -21.13 18.00 2.64
CA LEU A 515 -20.45 18.74 1.60
C LEU A 515 -21.34 19.90 1.16
N PHE A 516 -20.85 21.12 1.28
CA PHE A 516 -21.55 22.37 0.94
C PHE A 516 -20.83 23.05 -0.21
N THR A 517 -21.55 23.33 -1.29
CA THR A 517 -21.01 24.07 -2.44
C THR A 517 -21.45 25.52 -2.36
N LEU A 518 -20.55 26.39 -1.89
CA LEU A 518 -20.84 27.82 -1.63
C LEU A 518 -20.75 28.67 -2.90
N ILE A 519 -19.84 28.32 -3.79
CA ILE A 519 -19.68 28.94 -5.11
C ILE A 519 -19.52 27.82 -6.13
N ASP A 520 -20.29 27.91 -7.21
CA ASP A 520 -20.18 26.99 -8.35
C ASP A 520 -20.50 27.73 -9.64
N ASN A 521 -19.46 28.19 -10.33
CA ASN A 521 -19.57 28.82 -11.60
C ASN A 521 -18.40 28.41 -12.53
N ALA A 522 -18.44 28.85 -13.79
CA ALA A 522 -17.45 28.44 -14.78
C ALA A 522 -16.00 28.82 -14.42
N GLN A 523 -15.80 29.82 -13.56
CA GLN A 523 -14.48 30.37 -13.21
C GLN A 523 -14.03 29.95 -11.81
N SER A 524 -14.94 29.63 -10.89
CA SER A 524 -14.59 29.32 -9.52
C SER A 524 -15.56 28.34 -8.86
N ASN A 525 -15.01 27.54 -7.96
CA ASN A 525 -15.76 26.60 -7.14
C ASN A 525 -15.23 26.66 -5.70
N LEU A 526 -16.11 26.93 -4.74
CA LEU A 526 -15.79 26.96 -3.31
C LEU A 526 -16.64 25.91 -2.58
N GLN A 527 -15.97 24.99 -1.92
CA GLN A 527 -16.60 23.91 -1.18
C GLN A 527 -16.12 23.88 0.26
N VAL A 528 -17.05 23.58 1.17
CA VAL A 528 -16.78 23.28 2.57
C VAL A 528 -17.21 21.83 2.82
N THR A 529 -16.32 21.03 3.38
CA THR A 529 -16.61 19.65 3.82
C THR A 529 -16.45 19.58 5.32
N ALA A 530 -17.48 19.12 6.03
CA ALA A 530 -17.44 18.83 7.46
C ALA A 530 -17.73 17.35 7.68
N THR A 531 -16.83 16.65 8.35
CA THR A 531 -16.97 15.22 8.64
C THR A 531 -16.82 14.97 10.13
N VAL A 532 -17.66 14.09 10.67
CA VAL A 532 -17.48 13.47 11.97
C VAL A 532 -17.24 11.99 11.75
N HIS A 533 -16.02 11.54 12.01
CA HIS A 533 -15.69 10.12 12.04
C HIS A 533 -16.00 9.55 13.42
N ASN A 534 -16.39 8.24 13.45
CA ASN A 534 -16.70 7.53 14.69
C ASN A 534 -17.63 8.35 15.60
N LEU A 535 -18.81 8.70 15.10
CA LEU A 535 -19.78 9.61 15.74
C LEU A 535 -20.07 9.25 17.21
N PHE A 536 -20.13 7.97 17.53
CA PHE A 536 -20.45 7.45 18.85
C PHE A 536 -19.24 7.22 19.75
N ASP A 537 -18.06 7.67 19.31
CA ASP A 537 -16.82 7.58 20.09
C ASP A 537 -16.47 6.17 20.53
N LYS A 538 -16.66 5.22 19.63
CA LYS A 538 -16.42 3.79 19.92
C LYS A 538 -14.91 3.55 20.06
N HIS A 539 -14.49 2.98 21.20
CA HIS A 539 -13.16 2.39 21.34
C HIS A 539 -13.08 1.06 20.59
N TYR A 540 -12.11 0.90 19.71
CA TYR A 540 -11.91 -0.31 18.91
C TYR A 540 -10.48 -0.41 18.39
N ALA A 541 -10.04 -1.62 18.08
CA ALA A 541 -8.80 -1.88 17.37
C ALA A 541 -9.08 -2.83 16.20
N PRO A 542 -8.78 -2.45 14.96
CA PRO A 542 -8.90 -3.35 13.81
C PRO A 542 -8.06 -4.61 14.01
N HIS A 543 -8.52 -5.75 13.53
CA HIS A 543 -7.77 -7.03 13.65
C HIS A 543 -6.36 -6.92 13.07
N THR A 544 -6.19 -6.18 11.98
CA THR A 544 -4.92 -5.96 11.29
C THR A 544 -4.08 -4.81 11.87
N ALA A 545 -4.54 -4.14 12.95
CA ALA A 545 -3.75 -3.09 13.60
C ALA A 545 -2.43 -3.63 14.14
N GLY A 546 -1.43 -2.74 14.24
CA GLY A 546 -0.12 -3.07 14.81
C GLY A 546 -0.19 -3.32 16.31
N ILE A 547 0.84 -3.96 16.84
CA ILE A 547 0.99 -4.23 18.28
C ILE A 547 1.89 -3.17 18.89
N ASN A 548 1.42 -2.50 19.95
CA ASN A 548 2.16 -1.43 20.61
C ASN A 548 3.50 -1.92 21.18
N ARG A 549 4.57 -1.19 20.90
CA ARG A 549 5.93 -1.41 21.41
C ARG A 549 6.44 -0.25 22.27
N VAL A 550 5.65 0.79 22.45
CA VAL A 550 6.04 1.98 23.24
C VAL A 550 5.69 1.77 24.71
N MET A 551 6.68 1.92 25.58
CA MET A 551 6.51 1.77 27.03
C MET A 551 5.95 3.03 27.69
N ASN A 552 5.33 2.86 28.86
CA ASN A 552 4.82 3.95 29.71
C ASN A 552 3.79 4.86 29.01
N THR A 553 2.87 4.22 28.28
CA THR A 553 1.77 4.89 27.57
C THR A 553 0.44 4.29 28.00
N ASP A 554 -0.67 4.92 27.59
CA ASP A 554 -2.02 4.46 27.92
C ASP A 554 -2.36 3.10 27.29
N VAL A 555 -1.71 2.76 26.19
CA VAL A 555 -1.83 1.44 25.53
C VAL A 555 -0.68 0.55 26.01
N ALA A 556 -0.98 -0.58 26.61
CA ALA A 556 0.06 -1.49 27.13
C ALA A 556 0.92 -2.07 25.99
N VAL A 557 2.21 -2.32 26.28
CA VAL A 557 3.09 -3.03 25.35
C VAL A 557 2.55 -4.44 25.09
N GLY A 558 2.45 -4.84 23.83
CA GLY A 558 1.89 -6.13 23.41
C GLY A 558 0.39 -6.07 23.10
N GLU A 559 -0.29 -4.97 23.39
CA GLU A 559 -1.67 -4.75 22.97
C GLU A 559 -1.77 -4.18 21.55
N ARG A 560 -2.91 -4.42 20.89
CA ARG A 560 -3.18 -3.81 19.58
C ARG A 560 -3.32 -2.29 19.73
N VAL A 561 -2.69 -1.56 18.82
CA VAL A 561 -2.87 -0.10 18.76
C VAL A 561 -4.32 0.18 18.40
N PRO A 562 -5.07 0.90 19.25
CA PRO A 562 -6.45 1.23 18.95
C PRO A 562 -6.53 2.24 17.80
N ALA A 563 -7.65 2.29 17.13
CA ALA A 563 -7.94 3.34 16.17
C ALA A 563 -8.50 4.59 16.87
N ALA A 564 -8.49 5.71 16.15
CA ALA A 564 -8.99 6.97 16.65
C ALA A 564 -10.46 6.89 17.08
N GLY A 565 -10.79 7.58 18.16
CA GLY A 565 -12.13 7.82 18.64
C GLY A 565 -12.90 8.77 17.72
N ARG A 566 -13.75 9.62 18.29
CA ARG A 566 -14.50 10.60 17.50
C ARG A 566 -13.60 11.72 17.00
N GLU A 567 -13.57 11.91 15.68
CA GLU A 567 -12.80 12.96 15.03
C GLU A 567 -13.68 13.90 14.23
N TRP A 568 -13.37 15.18 14.31
CA TRP A 568 -13.99 16.25 13.52
C TRP A 568 -13.01 16.73 12.47
N HIS A 569 -13.43 16.70 11.22
CA HIS A 569 -12.65 17.19 10.09
C HIS A 569 -13.43 18.34 9.43
N LEU A 570 -12.80 19.49 9.29
CA LEU A 570 -13.33 20.62 8.53
C LEU A 570 -12.36 20.97 7.40
N SER A 571 -12.83 20.98 6.18
CA SER A 571 -12.03 21.30 5.00
C SER A 571 -12.68 22.40 4.18
N LEU A 572 -11.87 23.34 3.73
CA LEU A 572 -12.22 24.37 2.75
C LEU A 572 -11.40 24.14 1.49
N SER A 573 -12.05 24.08 0.34
CA SER A 573 -11.40 23.94 -0.98
C SER A 573 -11.90 25.01 -1.94
N TYR A 574 -10.97 25.73 -2.55
CA TYR A 574 -11.27 26.76 -3.54
C TYR A 574 -10.48 26.52 -4.83
N ARG A 575 -11.21 26.49 -5.95
CA ARG A 575 -10.65 26.38 -7.32
C ARG A 575 -11.01 27.64 -8.10
N PHE A 576 -10.06 28.15 -8.86
CA PHE A 576 -10.18 29.36 -9.70
C PHE A 576 -9.31 29.30 -10.96
#